data_29e203a1e044b15fbb2479b2066230e5
#
_entry.id   29e203a1e044b15fbb2479b2066230e5
#
_cell.length_a   1.000
_cell.length_b   1.000
_cell.length_c   1.000
_cell.angle_alpha   90.00
_cell.angle_beta   90.00
_cell.angle_gamma   90.00
#
_symmetry.space_group_name_H-M   'P 1'
#
loop_
_entity.id
_entity.type
_entity.pdbx_description
1 polymer ?
#
loop_
_entity_poly.entity_id
_entity_poly.type
_entity_poly.pdbx_seq_one_letter_code
_entity_poly.pdbx_strand_id
1 'polypeptide(L)'
;NFNEKEYVKDENVNVLKIFAEDKKTAIELLESEDQNSPINRYINKKGAGVHHVALTVDNIENAISYLKENDISLVYDKPHLGSDNKLITFIHPKSSPGILVELCQKL
;
A
#
# COMPACT_ATOMS: atom_id res chain seq x y z
N ASN A 1 11.73 -19.92 0.83
CA ASN A 1 10.95 -18.91 1.57
C ASN A 1 11.86 -17.81 2.07
N PHE A 2 11.55 -16.60 1.69
CA PHE A 2 12.27 -15.43 2.16
C PHE A 2 11.34 -14.60 3.01
N ASN A 3 11.67 -14.47 4.29
CA ASN A 3 10.90 -13.68 5.22
C ASN A 3 11.75 -12.50 5.66
N GLU A 4 11.18 -11.30 5.60
CA GLU A 4 11.81 -10.12 6.13
C GLU A 4 10.90 -9.49 7.17
N LYS A 5 11.49 -9.05 8.26
CA LYS A 5 10.76 -8.41 9.34
C LYS A 5 11.34 -7.01 9.54
N GLU A 6 10.47 -5.99 9.54
CA GLU A 6 10.90 -4.62 9.76
C GLU A 6 9.87 -3.84 10.57
N TYR A 7 10.33 -2.78 11.21
CA TYR A 7 9.47 -1.82 11.87
C TYR A 7 9.47 -0.53 11.06
N VAL A 8 8.28 -0.07 10.66
CA VAL A 8 8.11 1.16 9.91
C VAL A 8 7.74 2.26 10.89
N LYS A 9 8.72 3.07 11.25
CA LYS A 9 8.61 4.06 12.32
C LYS A 9 7.51 5.10 12.07
N ASP A 10 7.41 5.62 10.87
CA ASP A 10 6.44 6.67 10.56
C ASP A 10 5.00 6.20 10.68
N GLU A 11 4.77 4.91 10.55
CA GLU A 11 3.45 4.31 10.62
C GLU A 11 3.23 3.53 11.91
N ASN A 12 4.25 3.40 12.75
CA ASN A 12 4.21 2.60 13.98
C ASN A 12 3.73 1.18 13.72
N VAL A 13 4.31 0.52 12.71
CA VAL A 13 3.87 -0.78 12.30
C VAL A 13 5.04 -1.75 12.18
N ASN A 14 4.83 -2.97 12.65
CA ASN A 14 5.73 -4.10 12.40
C ASN A 14 5.24 -4.82 11.15
N VAL A 15 6.15 -5.07 10.24
CA VAL A 15 5.85 -5.71 8.96
C VAL A 15 6.65 -7.00 8.84
N LEU A 16 5.98 -8.10 8.54
CA LEU A 16 6.62 -9.35 8.15
C LEU A 16 6.28 -9.60 6.70
N LYS A 17 7.29 -9.61 5.83
CA LYS A 17 7.12 -9.89 4.41
C LYS A 17 7.38 -11.36 4.13
N ILE A 18 6.46 -12.01 3.46
CA ILE A 18 6.58 -13.39 3.03
C ILE A 18 6.59 -13.38 1.51
N PHE A 19 7.75 -13.71 0.93
CA PHE A 19 7.93 -13.64 -0.52
C PHE A 19 7.51 -14.93 -1.21
N ALA A 20 6.90 -14.77 -2.38
CA ALA A 20 6.63 -15.88 -3.28
C ALA A 20 7.92 -16.33 -3.97
N GLU A 21 7.86 -17.43 -4.74
CA GLU A 21 9.03 -17.98 -5.41
C GLU A 21 9.65 -17.01 -6.43
N ASP A 22 8.85 -16.11 -7.00
CA ASP A 22 9.35 -15.09 -7.93
C ASP A 22 10.23 -14.05 -7.23
N LYS A 23 10.26 -14.04 -5.89
CA LYS A 23 11.02 -13.08 -5.05
C LYS A 23 10.59 -11.63 -5.24
N LYS A 24 9.46 -11.42 -5.87
CA LYS A 24 8.91 -10.08 -6.14
C LYS A 24 7.54 -9.88 -5.51
N THR A 25 6.70 -10.90 -5.59
CA THR A 25 5.36 -10.86 -5.00
C THR A 25 5.48 -11.22 -3.52
N ALA A 26 4.85 -10.44 -2.67
CA ALA A 26 4.91 -10.66 -1.23
C ALA A 26 3.55 -10.45 -0.58
N ILE A 27 3.33 -11.19 0.50
CA ILE A 27 2.26 -10.90 1.44
C ILE A 27 2.91 -10.22 2.63
N GLU A 28 2.37 -9.09 3.05
CA GLU A 28 2.86 -8.37 4.22
C GLU A 28 1.86 -8.52 5.35
N LEU A 29 2.32 -9.10 6.45
CA LEU A 29 1.55 -9.17 7.68
C LEU A 29 1.88 -7.94 8.49
N LEU A 30 0.85 -7.20 8.89
CA LEU A 30 1.00 -5.93 9.57
C LEU A 30 0.43 -6.02 10.98
N GLU A 31 1.19 -5.54 11.95
CA GLU A 31 0.70 -5.41 13.32
C GLU A 31 1.26 -4.13 13.94
N SER A 32 0.59 -3.63 14.96
CA SER A 32 1.08 -2.48 15.70
C SER A 32 0.74 -2.60 17.17
N GLU A 33 1.68 -2.20 18.02
CA GLU A 33 1.45 -2.09 19.46
C GLU A 33 0.79 -0.77 19.83
N ASP A 34 0.83 0.22 18.93
CA ASP A 34 0.23 1.52 19.15
C ASP A 34 -1.25 1.49 18.76
N GLN A 35 -2.13 1.64 19.75
CA GLN A 35 -3.57 1.60 19.51
C GLN A 35 -4.08 2.72 18.61
N ASN A 36 -3.30 3.79 18.48
CA ASN A 36 -3.65 4.92 17.63
C ASN A 36 -3.06 4.83 16.22
N SER A 37 -2.36 3.74 15.91
CA SER A 37 -1.80 3.54 14.57
C SER A 37 -2.92 3.37 13.53
N PRO A 38 -2.65 3.72 12.27
CA PRO A 38 -3.64 3.49 11.19
C PRO A 38 -4.08 2.03 11.09
N ILE A 39 -3.16 1.09 11.31
CA ILE A 39 -3.47 -0.34 11.26
C ILE A 39 -4.45 -0.74 12.35
N ASN A 40 -4.21 -0.32 13.59
CA ASN A 40 -5.10 -0.65 14.69
C ASN A 40 -6.45 0.05 14.59
N ARG A 41 -6.47 1.28 14.06
CA ARG A 41 -7.74 1.94 13.77
C ARG A 41 -8.55 1.17 12.73
N TYR A 42 -7.88 0.65 11.70
CA TYR A 42 -8.52 -0.19 10.70
C TYR A 42 -9.08 -1.46 11.34
N ILE A 43 -8.28 -2.17 12.13
CA ILE A 43 -8.68 -3.42 12.79
C ILE A 43 -9.86 -3.19 13.73
N ASN A 44 -9.84 -2.11 14.50
CA ASN A 44 -10.92 -1.78 15.43
C ASN A 44 -12.24 -1.49 14.69
N LYS A 45 -12.15 -0.93 13.51
CA LYS A 45 -13.33 -0.54 12.74
C LYS A 45 -13.87 -1.66 11.85
N LYS A 46 -13.00 -2.45 11.25
CA LYS A 46 -13.37 -3.45 10.24
C LYS A 46 -12.96 -4.86 10.57
N GLY A 47 -12.23 -5.07 11.67
CA GLY A 47 -11.68 -6.38 12.00
C GLY A 47 -10.39 -6.67 11.22
N ALA A 48 -9.77 -7.79 11.51
CA ALA A 48 -8.60 -8.25 10.79
C ALA A 48 -8.98 -8.65 9.36
N GLY A 49 -8.13 -8.36 8.41
CA GLY A 49 -8.38 -8.71 7.02
C GLY A 49 -7.38 -8.04 6.09
N VAL A 50 -7.71 -8.01 4.81
CA VAL A 50 -6.86 -7.38 3.80
C VAL A 50 -6.96 -5.87 3.94
N HIS A 51 -5.83 -5.22 4.22
CA HIS A 51 -5.79 -3.76 4.35
C HIS A 51 -5.68 -3.09 2.99
N HIS A 52 -4.77 -3.55 2.16
CA HIS A 52 -4.60 -2.98 0.82
C HIS A 52 -3.89 -3.95 -0.11
N VAL A 53 -3.97 -3.64 -1.40
CA VAL A 53 -3.20 -4.29 -2.46
C VAL A 53 -2.28 -3.25 -3.06
N ALA A 54 -1.00 -3.55 -3.22
CA ALA A 54 -0.04 -2.67 -3.86
C ALA A 54 0.37 -3.26 -5.21
N LEU A 55 0.29 -2.43 -6.24
CA LEU A 55 0.67 -2.80 -7.60
C LEU A 55 1.87 -1.97 -8.02
N THR A 56 2.93 -2.63 -8.47
CA THR A 56 4.10 -1.96 -9.01
C THR A 56 3.86 -1.57 -10.46
N VAL A 57 4.16 -0.33 -10.78
CA VAL A 57 4.06 0.19 -12.15
C VAL A 57 5.43 0.71 -12.60
N ASP A 58 5.63 0.73 -13.91
CA ASP A 58 6.90 1.22 -14.48
C ASP A 58 7.02 2.74 -14.41
N ASN A 59 5.91 3.43 -14.62
CA ASN A 59 5.87 4.89 -14.61
C ASN A 59 4.57 5.34 -13.96
N ILE A 60 4.66 5.81 -12.73
CA ILE A 60 3.48 6.15 -11.94
C ILE A 60 2.75 7.37 -12.48
N GLU A 61 3.45 8.32 -13.07
CA GLU A 61 2.80 9.49 -13.65
C GLU A 61 1.96 9.13 -14.86
N ASN A 62 2.44 8.20 -15.68
CA ASN A 62 1.67 7.67 -16.81
C ASN A 62 0.45 6.87 -16.31
N ALA A 63 0.63 6.09 -15.25
CA ALA A 63 -0.48 5.35 -14.65
C ALA A 63 -1.56 6.30 -14.11
N ILE A 64 -1.15 7.36 -13.42
CA ILE A 64 -2.07 8.38 -12.92
C ILE A 64 -2.87 9.02 -14.06
N SER A 65 -2.18 9.41 -15.13
CA SER A 65 -2.82 10.03 -16.28
C SER A 65 -3.83 9.09 -16.92
N TYR A 66 -3.47 7.83 -17.08
CA TYR A 66 -4.36 6.82 -17.66
C TYR A 66 -5.61 6.63 -16.80
N LEU A 67 -5.45 6.54 -15.48
CA LEU A 67 -6.58 6.36 -14.58
C LEU A 67 -7.51 7.57 -14.59
N LYS A 68 -6.95 8.77 -14.61
CA LYS A 68 -7.76 10.00 -14.70
C LYS A 68 -8.56 10.07 -16.00
N GLU A 69 -7.96 9.67 -17.12
CA GLU A 69 -8.64 9.63 -18.40
C GLU A 69 -9.81 8.65 -18.40
N ASN A 70 -9.79 7.67 -17.53
CA ASN A 70 -10.84 6.67 -17.38
C ASN A 70 -11.76 6.94 -16.17
N ASP A 71 -11.78 8.17 -15.70
CA ASP A 71 -12.65 8.63 -14.61
C ASP A 71 -12.43 7.90 -13.27
N ILE A 72 -11.22 7.42 -13.06
CA ILE A 72 -10.83 6.82 -11.79
C ILE A 72 -10.17 7.88 -10.94
N SER A 73 -10.74 8.12 -9.77
CA SER A 73 -10.22 9.13 -8.84
C SER A 73 -9.07 8.60 -8.02
N LEU A 74 -8.11 9.48 -7.76
CA LEU A 74 -6.92 9.17 -6.97
C LEU A 74 -6.90 10.01 -5.70
N VAL A 75 -6.28 9.45 -4.65
CA VAL A 75 -6.08 10.20 -3.40
C VAL A 75 -5.07 11.32 -3.64
N TYR A 76 -3.98 11.02 -4.35
CA TYR A 76 -2.97 12.01 -4.73
C TYR A 76 -2.89 12.09 -6.25
N ASP A 77 -3.11 13.29 -6.80
CA ASP A 77 -2.96 13.52 -8.23
C ASP A 77 -1.50 13.53 -8.68
N LYS A 78 -0.59 13.74 -7.73
CA LYS A 78 0.85 13.65 -7.95
C LYS A 78 1.42 12.62 -7.01
N PRO A 79 2.40 11.81 -7.46
CA PRO A 79 2.96 10.78 -6.59
C PRO A 79 3.70 11.38 -5.41
N HIS A 80 3.62 10.68 -4.28
CA HIS A 80 4.33 11.02 -3.05
C HIS A 80 5.45 10.01 -2.80
N LEU A 81 6.50 10.45 -2.13
CA LEU A 81 7.55 9.54 -1.72
C LEU A 81 7.06 8.71 -0.54
N GLY A 82 7.02 7.40 -0.71
CA GLY A 82 6.65 6.46 0.33
C GLY A 82 7.87 5.75 0.93
N SER A 83 7.61 4.67 1.66
CA SER A 83 8.68 3.85 2.22
C SER A 83 9.44 3.10 1.11
N ASP A 84 10.62 2.56 1.46
CA ASP A 84 11.45 1.76 0.55
C ASP A 84 11.84 2.48 -0.75
N ASN A 85 11.96 3.80 -0.67
CA ASN A 85 12.39 4.61 -1.82
C ASN A 85 11.49 4.41 -3.04
N LYS A 86 10.18 4.49 -2.81
CA LYS A 86 9.18 4.33 -3.86
C LYS A 86 8.33 5.58 -3.97
N LEU A 87 7.88 5.88 -5.19
CA LEU A 87 6.82 6.86 -5.41
C LEU A 87 5.48 6.14 -5.31
N ILE A 88 4.53 6.71 -4.61
CA ILE A 88 3.24 6.07 -4.35
C ILE A 88 2.06 7.02 -4.60
N THR A 89 0.92 6.43 -4.92
CA THR A 89 -0.40 7.04 -4.81
C THR A 89 -1.41 5.94 -4.54
N PHE A 90 -2.64 6.33 -4.25
CA PHE A 90 -3.72 5.37 -3.98
C PHE A 90 -4.92 5.70 -4.85
N ILE A 91 -5.63 4.68 -5.28
CA ILE A 91 -6.94 4.86 -5.90
C ILE A 91 -7.91 5.26 -4.80
N HIS A 92 -8.68 6.33 -5.05
CA HIS A 92 -9.64 6.81 -4.06
C HIS A 92 -10.69 5.73 -3.78
N PRO A 93 -11.08 5.53 -2.51
CA PRO A 93 -12.06 4.49 -2.16
C PRO A 93 -13.37 4.53 -2.93
N LYS A 94 -13.79 5.70 -3.41
CA LYS A 94 -15.01 5.79 -4.22
C LYS A 94 -14.87 5.09 -5.57
N SER A 95 -13.65 4.90 -6.07
CA SER A 95 -13.37 4.23 -7.35
C SER A 95 -12.97 2.78 -7.17
N SER A 96 -12.64 2.34 -5.94
CA SER A 96 -12.32 0.95 -5.63
C SER A 96 -12.98 0.56 -4.30
N PRO A 97 -14.31 0.44 -4.30
CA PRO A 97 -15.02 0.14 -3.04
C PRO A 97 -14.61 -1.21 -2.46
N GLY A 98 -14.41 -1.23 -1.16
CA GLY A 98 -14.10 -2.44 -0.43
C GLY A 98 -12.63 -2.79 -0.30
N ILE A 99 -11.75 -2.14 -1.07
CA ILE A 99 -10.31 -2.39 -0.96
C ILE A 99 -9.49 -1.14 -1.29
N LEU A 100 -8.46 -0.89 -0.52
CA LEU A 100 -7.51 0.18 -0.83
C LEU A 100 -6.49 -0.35 -1.84
N VAL A 101 -6.31 0.35 -2.94
CA VAL A 101 -5.33 -0.01 -3.97
C VAL A 101 -4.23 1.04 -4.03
N GLU A 102 -3.01 0.61 -3.78
CA GLU A 102 -1.82 1.45 -3.87
C GLU A 102 -1.12 1.19 -5.19
N LEU A 103 -0.66 2.26 -5.84
CA LEU A 103 0.25 2.17 -6.98
C LEU A 103 1.62 2.60 -6.50
N CYS A 104 2.66 1.88 -6.88
CA CYS A 104 4.02 2.22 -6.49
C CYS A 104 5.01 2.03 -7.64
N GLN A 105 5.99 2.93 -7.68
CA GLN A 105 7.09 2.87 -8.64
C GLN A 105 8.39 2.88 -7.85
N LYS A 106 9.25 1.92 -8.12
CA LYS A 106 10.58 1.88 -7.51
C LYS A 106 11.48 2.94 -8.14
N LEU A 107 12.16 3.68 -7.29
CA LEU A 107 13.15 4.67 -7.73
C LEU A 107 14.53 4.05 -7.93
#